data_f0d8fff079da89bed6e4f1c362c55342
#
_entry.id   f0d8fff079da89bed6e4f1c362c55342
#
_cell.length_a   1.000
_cell.length_b   1.000
_cell.length_c   1.000
_cell.angle_alpha   90.00
_cell.angle_beta   90.00
_cell.angle_gamma   90.00
#
_symmetry.space_group_name_H-M   'P 1'
#
loop_
_entity.id
_entity.type
_entity.pdbx_description
1 polymer ?
#
loop_
_entity_poly.entity_id
_entity_poly.type
_entity_poly.pdbx_seq_one_letter_code
_entity_poly.pdbx_strand_id
1 'polypeptide(L)'
;MKKGKDAEQDFLNWLDENKFSYLYINQDTESFPKLFTNQVKRPDFLLLIDSIGLIAIDIKNYNIFKDKHLSLNYESEFKKTLAFERLFRLPVWYVYKNNDEWLWISALKAIEVAEMKINSGTNEQFLSLNIDDFTIVKSNSDIG
;
A
#
# COMPACT_ATOMS: atom_id res chain seq x y z
N MET A 1 -5.81 6.80 -14.24
CA MET A 1 -6.00 5.37 -14.40
C MET A 1 -7.20 4.89 -13.62
N LYS A 2 -8.14 4.36 -14.33
CA LYS A 2 -9.40 3.91 -13.73
C LYS A 2 -9.21 2.80 -12.70
N LYS A 3 -8.31 1.87 -12.97
CA LYS A 3 -8.12 0.71 -12.08
C LYS A 3 -7.66 1.10 -10.68
N GLY A 4 -6.72 2.06 -10.58
CA GLY A 4 -6.25 2.50 -9.28
C GLY A 4 -7.33 3.20 -8.50
N LYS A 5 -8.13 4.03 -9.17
CA LYS A 5 -9.25 4.73 -8.54
C LYS A 5 -10.34 3.77 -8.11
N ASP A 6 -10.58 2.72 -8.89
CA ASP A 6 -11.59 1.73 -8.53
C ASP A 6 -11.23 1.00 -7.25
N ALA A 7 -9.98 0.61 -7.09
CA ALA A 7 -9.52 -0.04 -5.87
C ALA A 7 -9.62 0.89 -4.67
N GLU A 8 -9.25 2.17 -4.83
CA GLU A 8 -9.38 3.16 -3.77
C GLU A 8 -10.84 3.35 -3.36
N GLN A 9 -11.73 3.48 -4.34
CA GLN A 9 -13.15 3.69 -4.03
C GLN A 9 -13.75 2.46 -3.34
N ASP A 10 -13.39 1.28 -3.78
CA ASP A 10 -13.84 0.04 -3.15
C ASP A 10 -13.36 -0.05 -1.71
N PHE A 11 -12.12 0.36 -1.47
CA PHE A 11 -11.57 0.35 -0.12
C PHE A 11 -12.27 1.37 0.77
N LEU A 12 -12.56 2.56 0.25
CA LEU A 12 -13.33 3.56 0.98
C LEU A 12 -14.69 3.02 1.38
N ASN A 13 -15.37 2.37 0.44
CA ASN A 13 -16.68 1.78 0.72
C ASN A 13 -16.58 0.72 1.82
N TRP A 14 -15.53 -0.10 1.75
CA TRP A 14 -15.31 -1.12 2.75
C TRP A 14 -15.05 -0.52 4.14
N LEU A 15 -14.26 0.55 4.20
CA LEU A 15 -14.00 1.26 5.45
C LEU A 15 -15.29 1.83 6.04
N ASP A 16 -16.12 2.45 5.19
CA ASP A 16 -17.41 3.02 5.62
C ASP A 16 -18.35 1.94 6.13
N GLU A 17 -18.44 0.82 5.42
CA GLU A 17 -19.29 -0.29 5.80
C GLU A 17 -18.90 -0.89 7.15
N ASN A 18 -17.59 -0.91 7.44
CA ASN A 18 -17.06 -1.47 8.67
C ASN A 18 -16.82 -0.41 9.74
N LYS A 19 -17.23 0.82 9.47
CA LYS A 19 -17.23 1.95 10.42
C LYS A 19 -15.83 2.30 10.94
N PHE A 20 -14.84 2.22 10.08
CA PHE A 20 -13.49 2.66 10.43
C PHE A 20 -13.36 4.17 10.30
N SER A 21 -12.54 4.74 11.15
CA SER A 21 -12.20 6.16 11.07
C SER A 21 -10.96 6.32 10.22
N TYR A 22 -11.03 7.19 9.22
CA TYR A 22 -9.91 7.40 8.31
C TYR A 22 -9.87 8.84 7.81
N LEU A 23 -8.70 9.22 7.28
CA LEU A 23 -8.50 10.49 6.60
C LEU A 23 -7.96 10.19 5.20
N TYR A 24 -8.58 10.80 4.20
CA TYR A 24 -8.09 10.71 2.83
C TYR A 24 -6.98 11.74 2.63
N ILE A 25 -5.85 11.32 2.06
CA ILE A 25 -4.72 12.22 1.85
C ILE A 25 -4.81 12.85 0.47
N ASN A 26 -4.79 14.18 0.44
CA ASN A 26 -4.81 14.93 -0.81
C ASN A 26 -3.54 14.66 -1.61
N GLN A 27 -3.70 14.27 -2.86
CA GLN A 27 -2.58 13.93 -3.76
C GLN A 27 -2.13 15.09 -4.64
N ASP A 28 -2.70 16.29 -4.44
CA ASP A 28 -2.30 17.45 -5.21
C ASP A 28 -0.84 17.82 -4.95
N THR A 29 -0.12 18.16 -6.00
CA THR A 29 1.29 18.53 -5.87
C THR A 29 1.47 19.78 -5.02
N GLU A 30 0.49 20.69 -5.02
CA GLU A 30 0.54 21.92 -4.26
C GLU A 30 0.45 21.71 -2.75
N SER A 31 -0.16 20.61 -2.32
CA SER A 31 -0.33 20.29 -0.91
C SER A 31 0.86 19.58 -0.30
N PHE A 32 1.91 19.35 -1.08
CA PHE A 32 3.08 18.61 -0.64
C PHE A 32 4.35 19.45 -0.90
N PRO A 33 5.23 19.63 0.09
CA PRO A 33 6.45 20.42 -0.14
C PRO A 33 7.27 19.88 -1.30
N LYS A 34 7.80 20.79 -2.11
CA LYS A 34 8.64 20.41 -3.25
C LYS A 34 9.83 19.55 -2.84
N LEU A 35 10.34 19.79 -1.64
CA LEU A 35 11.46 19.03 -1.11
C LEU A 35 11.20 17.54 -1.09
N PHE A 36 9.94 17.15 -0.88
CA PHE A 36 9.57 15.74 -0.75
C PHE A 36 9.07 15.11 -2.05
N THR A 37 8.78 15.92 -3.07
CA THR A 37 8.06 15.47 -4.27
C THR A 37 8.68 14.25 -4.93
N ASN A 38 10.01 14.21 -5.00
CA ASN A 38 10.71 13.12 -5.67
C ASN A 38 11.33 12.09 -4.73
N GLN A 39 11.24 12.32 -3.43
CA GLN A 39 11.91 11.48 -2.44
C GLN A 39 10.98 10.74 -1.50
N VAL A 40 9.75 11.23 -1.39
CA VAL A 40 8.78 10.69 -0.44
C VAL A 40 7.47 10.42 -1.17
N LYS A 41 6.88 9.29 -0.90
CA LYS A 41 5.58 8.96 -1.46
C LYS A 41 4.50 9.16 -0.41
N ARG A 42 3.44 9.90 -0.77
CA ARG A 42 2.28 10.06 0.10
C ARG A 42 1.40 8.82 0.01
N PRO A 43 1.01 8.24 1.13
CA PRO A 43 0.01 7.17 1.11
C PRO A 43 -1.36 7.72 0.75
N ASP A 44 -2.32 6.84 0.51
CA ASP A 44 -3.67 7.25 0.10
C ASP A 44 -4.54 7.63 1.28
N PHE A 45 -4.38 6.94 2.43
CA PHE A 45 -5.21 7.15 3.61
C PHE A 45 -4.41 7.06 4.89
N LEU A 46 -4.92 7.72 5.94
CA LEU A 46 -4.54 7.41 7.31
C LEU A 46 -5.71 6.70 7.94
N LEU A 47 -5.47 5.58 8.56
CA LEU A 47 -6.50 4.74 9.16
C LEU A 47 -6.27 4.62 10.66
N LEU A 48 -7.31 4.85 11.45
CA LEU A 48 -7.25 4.67 12.88
C LEU A 48 -7.69 3.27 13.24
N ILE A 49 -6.78 2.52 13.82
CA ILE A 49 -7.09 1.16 14.33
C ILE A 49 -7.21 1.27 15.84
N ASP A 50 -8.36 0.88 16.38
CA ASP A 50 -8.58 0.91 17.82
C ASP A 50 -7.50 0.15 18.57
N SER A 51 -6.98 0.76 19.62
CA SER A 51 -5.96 0.18 20.50
C SER A 51 -4.57 0.09 19.87
N ILE A 52 -4.43 0.46 18.60
CA ILE A 52 -3.14 0.43 17.91
C ILE A 52 -2.67 1.85 17.57
N GLY A 53 -3.57 2.67 17.02
CA GLY A 53 -3.25 4.02 16.59
C GLY A 53 -3.34 4.18 15.08
N LEU A 54 -2.68 5.19 14.58
CA LEU A 54 -2.73 5.51 13.15
C LEU A 54 -1.75 4.66 12.36
N ILE A 55 -2.22 4.18 11.22
CA ILE A 55 -1.36 3.60 10.20
C ILE A 55 -1.65 4.29 8.87
N ALA A 56 -0.69 4.28 7.98
CA ALA A 56 -0.86 4.83 6.63
C ALA A 56 -1.14 3.68 5.66
N ILE A 57 -2.07 3.90 4.75
CA ILE A 57 -2.49 2.88 3.80
C ILE A 57 -2.19 3.35 2.38
N ASP A 58 -1.53 2.50 1.60
CA ASP A 58 -1.30 2.71 0.19
C ASP A 58 -2.02 1.61 -0.57
N ILE A 59 -3.05 1.97 -1.33
CA ILE A 59 -3.87 1.02 -2.07
C ILE A 59 -3.19 0.71 -3.40
N LYS A 60 -3.05 -0.57 -3.69
CA LYS A 60 -2.52 -1.03 -4.97
C LYS A 60 -3.61 -1.75 -5.74
N ASN A 61 -3.78 -1.37 -6.98
CA ASN A 61 -4.65 -2.07 -7.90
C ASN A 61 -3.78 -3.02 -8.71
N TYR A 62 -3.93 -4.31 -8.45
CA TYR A 62 -2.95 -5.24 -8.93
C TYR A 62 -3.56 -6.57 -9.35
N ASN A 63 -2.98 -7.15 -10.38
CA ASN A 63 -3.36 -8.49 -10.82
C ASN A 63 -2.32 -9.47 -10.29
N ILE A 64 -2.81 -10.54 -9.67
CA ILE A 64 -1.93 -11.57 -9.16
C ILE A 64 -1.46 -12.42 -10.33
N PHE A 65 -0.16 -12.56 -10.47
CA PHE A 65 0.43 -13.37 -11.52
C PHE A 65 0.22 -14.85 -11.25
N LYS A 66 0.44 -15.68 -12.27
CA LYS A 66 0.26 -17.11 -12.16
C LYS A 66 1.13 -17.75 -11.08
N ASP A 67 2.27 -17.16 -10.80
CA ASP A 67 3.20 -17.67 -9.80
C ASP A 67 2.89 -17.16 -8.38
N LYS A 68 1.76 -16.48 -8.21
CA LYS A 68 1.31 -15.94 -6.92
C LYS A 68 2.28 -14.93 -6.32
N HIS A 69 2.94 -14.15 -7.15
CA HIS A 69 3.82 -13.09 -6.69
C HIS A 69 3.32 -11.74 -7.11
N LEU A 70 3.53 -10.75 -6.25
CA LEU A 70 3.23 -9.36 -6.53
C LEU A 70 4.54 -8.60 -6.60
N SER A 71 4.59 -7.63 -7.50
CA SER A 71 5.80 -6.81 -7.71
C SER A 71 5.60 -5.41 -7.16
N LEU A 72 6.68 -4.85 -6.62
CA LEU A 72 6.66 -3.48 -6.13
C LEU A 72 7.98 -2.84 -6.52
N ASN A 73 7.92 -1.78 -7.35
CA ASN A 73 9.13 -1.11 -7.81
C ASN A 73 9.91 -0.55 -6.63
N TYR A 74 11.21 -0.75 -6.62
CA TYR A 74 12.02 -0.31 -5.48
C TYR A 74 12.23 1.20 -5.49
N GLU A 75 12.76 1.76 -6.57
CA GLU A 75 13.12 3.18 -6.61
C GLU A 75 11.92 4.12 -6.59
N SER A 76 10.90 3.81 -7.38
CA SER A 76 9.75 4.70 -7.55
C SER A 76 8.68 4.52 -6.48
N GLU A 77 8.69 3.39 -5.77
CA GLU A 77 7.65 3.08 -4.79
C GLU A 77 8.20 2.81 -3.41
N PHE A 78 8.86 1.68 -3.24
CA PHE A 78 9.18 1.17 -1.91
C PHE A 78 10.14 2.08 -1.16
N LYS A 79 11.19 2.54 -1.83
CA LYS A 79 12.17 3.43 -1.22
C LYS A 79 11.52 4.72 -0.73
N LYS A 80 10.60 5.26 -1.52
CA LYS A 80 9.88 6.49 -1.17
C LYS A 80 8.89 6.27 -0.04
N THR A 81 8.31 5.08 0.05
CA THR A 81 7.45 4.69 1.16
C THR A 81 8.24 4.64 2.47
N LEU A 82 9.44 4.07 2.42
CA LEU A 82 10.30 4.03 3.61
C LEU A 82 10.69 5.44 4.06
N ALA A 83 10.90 6.35 3.10
CA ALA A 83 11.19 7.73 3.42
C ALA A 83 10.01 8.39 4.12
N PHE A 84 8.78 8.09 3.69
CA PHE A 84 7.58 8.58 4.38
C PHE A 84 7.53 8.08 5.81
N GLU A 85 7.76 6.77 6.03
CA GLU A 85 7.74 6.20 7.38
C GLU A 85 8.75 6.88 8.29
N ARG A 86 9.92 7.16 7.76
CA ARG A 86 10.99 7.80 8.54
C ARG A 86 10.64 9.22 8.92
N LEU A 87 10.06 9.97 8.00
CA LEU A 87 9.73 11.38 8.25
C LEU A 87 8.52 11.55 9.15
N PHE A 88 7.46 10.78 8.91
CA PHE A 88 6.20 10.97 9.60
C PHE A 88 5.99 10.04 10.78
N ARG A 89 6.87 9.06 10.93
CA ARG A 89 6.83 8.11 12.05
C ARG A 89 5.52 7.33 12.09
N LEU A 90 5.01 6.99 10.90
CA LEU A 90 3.80 6.19 10.76
C LEU A 90 4.14 4.94 9.96
N PRO A 91 3.69 3.77 10.40
CA PRO A 91 3.89 2.56 9.58
C PRO A 91 3.00 2.63 8.35
N VAL A 92 3.53 2.18 7.21
CA VAL A 92 2.77 2.12 5.97
C VAL A 92 2.43 0.68 5.68
N TRP A 93 1.18 0.47 5.28
CA TRP A 93 0.68 -0.83 4.84
C TRP A 93 0.25 -0.73 3.39
N TYR A 94 0.63 -1.73 2.60
CA TYR A 94 0.14 -1.89 1.24
C TYR A 94 -1.09 -2.76 1.27
N VAL A 95 -2.12 -2.36 0.57
CA VAL A 95 -3.37 -3.11 0.48
C VAL A 95 -3.67 -3.36 -0.99
N TYR A 96 -3.79 -4.62 -1.35
CA TYR A 96 -4.08 -5.05 -2.72
C TYR A 96 -5.46 -5.66 -2.74
N LYS A 97 -6.23 -5.35 -3.76
CA LYS A 97 -7.54 -5.96 -3.93
C LYS A 97 -7.42 -7.25 -4.74
N ASN A 98 -8.02 -8.32 -4.25
CA ASN A 98 -8.08 -9.60 -4.94
C ASN A 98 -9.50 -10.16 -4.84
N ASN A 99 -10.34 -9.86 -5.84
CA ASN A 99 -11.75 -10.26 -5.86
C ASN A 99 -12.47 -9.79 -4.60
N ASP A 100 -12.88 -10.70 -3.73
CA ASP A 100 -13.61 -10.37 -2.50
C ASP A 100 -12.70 -10.23 -1.28
N GLU A 101 -11.40 -10.21 -1.50
CA GLU A 101 -10.44 -10.18 -0.41
C GLU A 101 -9.54 -8.98 -0.53
N TRP A 102 -9.02 -8.56 0.62
CA TRP A 102 -7.97 -7.53 0.68
C TRP A 102 -6.71 -8.18 1.21
N LEU A 103 -5.61 -8.00 0.49
CA LEU A 103 -4.30 -8.53 0.88
C LEU A 103 -3.49 -7.41 1.48
N TRP A 104 -3.13 -7.55 2.74
CA TRP A 104 -2.42 -6.53 3.51
C TRP A 104 -1.01 -6.96 3.82
N ILE A 105 -0.05 -6.08 3.62
CA ILE A 105 1.32 -6.30 4.05
C ILE A 105 1.93 -4.97 4.49
N SER A 106 2.60 -4.96 5.64
CA SER A 106 3.30 -3.75 6.07
C SER A 106 4.59 -3.59 5.28
N ALA A 107 5.04 -2.34 5.13
CA ALA A 107 6.33 -2.09 4.46
C ALA A 107 7.47 -2.79 5.20
N LEU A 108 7.40 -2.85 6.52
CA LEU A 108 8.41 -3.54 7.32
C LEU A 108 8.46 -5.03 7.00
N LYS A 109 7.30 -5.68 6.92
CA LYS A 109 7.27 -7.10 6.57
C LYS A 109 7.71 -7.31 5.13
N ALA A 110 7.31 -6.40 4.23
CA ALA A 110 7.67 -6.50 2.83
C ALA A 110 9.19 -6.57 2.64
N ILE A 111 9.94 -5.71 3.34
CA ILE A 111 11.39 -5.73 3.20
C ILE A 111 12.02 -6.98 3.82
N GLU A 112 11.36 -7.55 4.82
CA GLU A 112 11.82 -8.77 5.47
C GLU A 112 11.70 -10.00 4.59
N VAL A 113 10.61 -10.12 3.84
CA VAL A 113 10.28 -11.36 3.12
C VAL A 113 10.48 -11.27 1.61
N ALA A 114 10.64 -10.07 1.06
CA ALA A 114 10.72 -9.89 -0.38
C ALA A 114 12.03 -10.40 -0.95
N GLU A 115 11.94 -10.84 -2.21
CA GLU A 115 13.13 -11.10 -3.01
C GLU A 115 13.36 -9.88 -3.90
N MET A 116 14.58 -9.35 -3.88
CA MET A 116 14.93 -8.25 -4.77
C MET A 116 15.29 -8.84 -6.14
N LYS A 117 14.61 -8.36 -7.17
CA LYS A 117 14.82 -8.81 -8.53
C LYS A 117 15.06 -7.62 -9.46
N ILE A 118 15.59 -7.91 -10.65
CA ILE A 118 15.82 -6.89 -11.65
C ILE A 118 14.99 -7.22 -12.88
N ASN A 119 14.28 -6.23 -13.38
CA ASN A 119 13.49 -6.37 -14.61
C ASN A 119 14.47 -6.30 -15.79
N SER A 120 14.56 -7.38 -16.57
CA SER A 120 15.51 -7.47 -17.68
C SER A 120 15.23 -6.47 -18.80
N GLY A 121 13.96 -6.04 -18.96
CA GLY A 121 13.59 -5.09 -20.00
C GLY A 121 13.94 -3.66 -19.66
N THR A 122 13.78 -3.26 -18.40
CA THR A 122 14.00 -1.88 -17.96
C THR A 122 15.21 -1.70 -17.07
N ASN A 123 15.78 -2.79 -16.61
CA ASN A 123 16.91 -2.79 -15.67
C ASN A 123 16.55 -2.19 -14.30
N GLU A 124 15.27 -2.10 -14.00
CA GLU A 124 14.81 -1.57 -12.74
C GLU A 124 14.71 -2.66 -11.67
N GLN A 125 15.01 -2.28 -10.44
CA GLN A 125 14.88 -3.19 -9.30
C GLN A 125 13.45 -3.21 -8.80
N PHE A 126 12.99 -4.36 -8.38
CA PHE A 126 11.67 -4.48 -7.78
C PHE A 126 11.67 -5.57 -6.71
N LEU A 127 10.76 -5.42 -5.75
CA LEU A 127 10.51 -6.41 -4.73
C LEU A 127 9.50 -7.43 -5.25
N SER A 128 9.82 -8.71 -5.13
CA SER A 128 8.89 -9.77 -5.46
C SER A 128 8.33 -10.31 -4.15
N LEU A 129 7.03 -10.22 -3.97
CA LEU A 129 6.34 -10.58 -2.75
C LEU A 129 5.43 -11.78 -2.99
N ASN A 130 5.59 -12.82 -2.18
CA ASN A 130 4.74 -13.99 -2.27
C ASN A 130 3.40 -13.69 -1.59
N ILE A 131 2.31 -14.04 -2.25
CA ILE A 131 0.97 -13.80 -1.72
C ILE A 131 0.77 -14.43 -0.34
N ASP A 132 1.46 -15.53 -0.06
CA ASP A 132 1.36 -16.22 1.22
C ASP A 132 1.90 -15.41 2.40
N ASP A 133 2.68 -14.37 2.12
CA ASP A 133 3.22 -13.50 3.16
C ASP A 133 2.26 -12.37 3.55
N PHE A 134 1.14 -12.26 2.87
CA PHE A 134 0.15 -11.23 3.14
C PHE A 134 -0.89 -11.71 4.15
N THR A 135 -1.44 -10.75 4.90
CA THR A 135 -2.62 -11.01 5.72
C THR A 135 -3.85 -10.83 4.85
N ILE A 136 -4.72 -11.83 4.85
CA ILE A 136 -5.92 -11.79 4.02
C ILE A 136 -7.10 -11.34 4.88
N VAL A 137 -7.79 -10.29 4.41
CA VAL A 137 -8.99 -9.78 5.06
C VAL A 137 -10.14 -9.87 4.07
N LYS A 138 -11.20 -10.56 4.44
CA LYS A 138 -12.36 -10.69 3.58
C LYS A 138 -13.19 -9.42 3.59
N SER A 139 -13.86 -9.12 2.47
CA SER A 139 -14.58 -7.87 2.31
C SER A 139 -15.63 -7.61 3.39
N ASN A 140 -16.24 -8.67 3.90
CA ASN A 140 -17.31 -8.54 4.90
C ASN A 140 -16.87 -8.95 6.30
N SER A 141 -15.55 -8.95 6.55
CA SER A 141 -14.99 -9.32 7.85
C SER A 141 -14.46 -8.08 8.55
N ASP A 142 -14.46 -8.14 9.90
CA ASP A 142 -13.81 -7.10 10.69
C ASP A 142 -12.31 -7.36 10.75
N ILE A 143 -11.55 -6.30 10.76
CA ILE A 143 -10.12 -6.38 10.99
C ILE A 143 -9.86 -6.62 12.48
N GLY A 144 -10.74 -6.23 13.27
CA GLY A 144 -10.71 -6.20 14.71
C GLY A 144 -10.21 -7.22 15.56
#